data_dde3e2aa6a9acba3d37bcd1e29cab3a6
#
_entry.id   dde3e2aa6a9acba3d37bcd1e29cab3a6
#
_cell.length_a   1.000
_cell.length_b   1.000
_cell.length_c   1.000
_cell.angle_alpha   90.00
_cell.angle_beta   90.00
_cell.angle_gamma   90.00
#
_symmetry.space_group_name_H-M   'P 1'
#
loop_
_entity.id
_entity.type
_entity.pdbx_description
1 polymer ?
#
loop_
_entity_poly.entity_id
_entity_poly.type
_entity_poly.pdbx_seq_one_letter_code
_entity_poly.pdbx_strand_id
1 'polypeptide(L)'
;MNETPAHDDKAGLAEAEDRALKVRAQYEQIEQRVLGRTWTLPELALGFTNDAAYVGRLVLAAERTWGIDGDVDSELRHKLAECLWWVFVLADRLDVDMPEAYEATMDHIDAGLRRTLEGMGT
;
A
#
# COMPACT_ATOMS: atom_id res chain seq x y z
N MET A 1 26.49 -12.83 14.85
CA MET A 1 25.65 -12.74 14.47
C MET A 1 25.01 -11.67 14.23
N ASN A 2 24.53 -11.45 13.67
CA ASN A 2 24.01 -10.45 13.34
C ASN A 2 22.78 -10.20 13.63
N GLU A 3 22.61 -9.72 14.59
CA GLU A 3 21.56 -9.31 15.04
C GLU A 3 21.07 -8.20 14.38
N THR A 4 20.07 -8.19 13.75
CA THR A 4 19.45 -7.03 13.21
C THR A 4 19.09 -6.12 14.32
N PRO A 5 19.58 -4.93 14.31
CA PRO A 5 19.24 -4.01 15.34
C PRO A 5 17.73 -3.79 15.29
N ALA A 6 17.21 -3.35 16.37
CA ALA A 6 15.84 -3.05 16.48
C ALA A 6 15.45 -2.26 15.27
N HIS A 7 14.55 -2.79 14.52
CA HIS A 7 14.24 -2.23 13.25
C HIS A 7 13.57 -0.90 13.40
N ASP A 8 14.06 0.06 12.71
CA ASP A 8 13.40 1.35 12.66
C ASP A 8 12.36 1.29 11.55
N ASP A 9 11.14 1.02 11.93
CA ASP A 9 10.04 0.87 10.96
C ASP A 9 9.84 2.13 10.15
N LYS A 10 10.07 3.32 10.75
CA LYS A 10 9.94 4.56 10.01
C LYS A 10 10.98 4.67 8.91
N ALA A 11 12.22 4.25 9.20
CA ALA A 11 13.27 4.30 8.20
C ALA A 11 12.97 3.34 7.06
N GLY A 12 12.46 2.14 7.39
CA GLY A 12 12.11 1.16 6.38
C GLY A 12 10.98 1.65 5.47
N LEU A 13 9.96 2.26 6.07
CA LEU A 13 8.86 2.82 5.28
C LEU A 13 9.31 4.01 4.45
N ALA A 14 10.21 4.83 4.99
CA ALA A 14 10.72 5.98 4.24
C ALA A 14 11.50 5.52 3.01
N GLU A 15 12.30 4.47 3.14
CA GLU A 15 13.03 3.92 2.01
C GLU A 15 12.09 3.34 0.96
N ALA A 16 11.05 2.63 1.42
CA ALA A 16 10.05 2.07 0.51
C ALA A 16 9.32 3.19 -0.22
N GLU A 17 8.99 4.26 0.49
CA GLU A 17 8.32 5.40 -0.11
C GLU A 17 9.21 6.04 -1.18
N ASP A 18 10.49 6.26 -0.89
CA ASP A 18 11.41 6.83 -1.86
C ASP A 18 11.44 6.01 -3.14
N ARG A 19 11.48 4.69 -3.00
CA ARG A 19 11.49 3.80 -4.15
C ARG A 19 10.19 3.90 -4.93
N ALA A 20 9.06 3.95 -4.22
CA ALA A 20 7.74 4.08 -4.82
C ALA A 20 7.62 5.36 -5.63
N LEU A 21 8.13 6.47 -5.09
CA LEU A 21 8.03 7.75 -5.76
C LEU A 21 8.95 7.85 -6.98
N LYS A 22 10.07 7.14 -6.98
CA LYS A 22 10.91 7.05 -8.17
C LYS A 22 10.20 6.31 -9.30
N VAL A 23 9.46 5.26 -8.95
CA VAL A 23 8.64 4.54 -9.94
C VAL A 23 7.53 5.46 -10.45
N ARG A 24 6.89 6.21 -9.54
CA ARG A 24 5.86 7.17 -9.93
C ARG A 24 6.39 8.18 -10.94
N ALA A 25 7.60 8.68 -10.71
CA ALA A 25 8.20 9.66 -11.63
C ALA A 25 8.35 9.08 -13.03
N GLN A 26 8.65 7.81 -13.16
CA GLN A 26 8.74 7.16 -14.47
C GLN A 26 7.37 7.08 -15.14
N TYR A 27 6.33 6.74 -14.40
CA TYR A 27 4.96 6.74 -14.93
C TYR A 27 4.58 8.15 -15.39
N GLU A 28 4.97 9.17 -14.64
CA GLU A 28 4.64 10.54 -15.03
C GLU A 28 5.27 10.92 -16.36
N GLN A 29 6.50 10.46 -16.62
CA GLN A 29 7.13 10.70 -17.90
C GLN A 29 6.33 10.06 -19.04
N ILE A 30 5.85 8.86 -18.83
CA ILE A 30 5.04 8.15 -19.82
C ILE A 30 3.72 8.90 -20.03
N GLU A 31 3.09 9.30 -18.94
CA GLU A 31 1.81 10.02 -19.01
C GLU A 31 1.97 11.33 -19.81
N GLN A 32 3.05 12.06 -19.57
CA GLN A 32 3.30 13.29 -20.32
C GLN A 32 3.43 13.00 -21.81
N ARG A 33 4.12 11.94 -22.18
CA ARG A 33 4.32 11.60 -23.58
C ARG A 33 3.06 11.11 -24.26
N VAL A 34 2.23 10.36 -23.52
CA VAL A 34 1.02 9.76 -24.09
C VAL A 34 -0.18 10.68 -23.98
N LEU A 35 -0.33 11.36 -22.85
CA LEU A 35 -1.52 12.17 -22.58
C LEU A 35 -1.26 13.67 -22.65
N GLY A 36 -0.02 14.08 -22.63
CA GLY A 36 0.34 15.49 -22.54
C GLY A 36 0.14 16.08 -21.16
N ARG A 37 -0.11 15.24 -20.16
CA ARG A 37 -0.28 15.65 -18.77
C ARG A 37 -0.07 14.45 -17.87
N THR A 38 0.10 14.68 -16.57
CA THR A 38 0.14 13.59 -15.61
C THR A 38 -1.27 13.36 -15.05
N TRP A 39 -1.45 12.20 -14.42
CA TRP A 39 -2.74 11.86 -13.82
C TRP A 39 -3.06 12.81 -12.66
N THR A 40 -4.31 13.16 -12.55
CA THR A 40 -4.82 13.99 -11.46
C THR A 40 -4.96 13.16 -10.19
N LEU A 41 -5.11 13.82 -9.05
CA LEU A 41 -5.33 13.13 -7.79
C LEU A 41 -6.56 12.22 -7.81
N PRO A 42 -7.73 12.67 -8.32
CA PRO A 42 -8.87 11.75 -8.43
C PRO A 42 -8.59 10.54 -9.30
N GLU A 43 -7.82 10.69 -10.38
CA GLU A 43 -7.46 9.57 -11.23
C GLU A 43 -6.58 8.57 -10.47
N LEU A 44 -5.62 9.09 -9.68
CA LEU A 44 -4.78 8.23 -8.87
C LEU A 44 -5.59 7.48 -7.82
N ALA A 45 -6.53 8.18 -7.19
CA ALA A 45 -7.39 7.56 -6.17
C ALA A 45 -8.23 6.45 -6.78
N LEU A 46 -8.74 6.67 -7.99
CA LEU A 46 -9.51 5.64 -8.68
C LEU A 46 -8.65 4.44 -9.05
N GLY A 47 -7.39 4.68 -9.45
CA GLY A 47 -6.46 3.59 -9.74
C GLY A 47 -6.24 2.72 -8.52
N PHE A 48 -6.06 3.34 -7.36
CA PHE A 48 -5.92 2.61 -6.12
C PHE A 48 -7.16 1.78 -5.81
N THR A 49 -8.33 2.40 -5.90
CA THR A 49 -9.60 1.73 -5.62
C THR A 49 -9.79 0.52 -6.55
N ASN A 50 -9.47 0.68 -7.82
CA ASN A 50 -9.60 -0.39 -8.79
C ASN A 50 -8.69 -1.58 -8.45
N ASP A 51 -7.44 -1.30 -8.10
CA ASP A 51 -6.50 -2.37 -7.78
C ASP A 51 -6.84 -3.04 -6.45
N ALA A 52 -7.32 -2.27 -5.47
CA ALA A 52 -7.75 -2.84 -4.20
C ALA A 52 -8.93 -3.79 -4.40
N ALA A 53 -9.88 -3.40 -5.24
CA ALA A 53 -11.02 -4.26 -5.55
C ALA A 53 -10.56 -5.53 -6.27
N TYR A 54 -9.58 -5.40 -7.14
CA TYR A 54 -9.07 -6.58 -7.85
C TYR A 54 -8.39 -7.58 -6.92
N VAL A 55 -7.76 -7.10 -5.84
CA VAL A 55 -7.23 -8.01 -4.84
C VAL A 55 -8.33 -8.92 -4.29
N GLY A 56 -9.51 -8.35 -4.00
CA GLY A 56 -10.65 -9.16 -3.55
C GLY A 56 -11.04 -10.20 -4.59
N ARG A 57 -11.04 -9.83 -5.85
CA ARG A 57 -11.33 -10.75 -6.94
C ARG A 57 -10.31 -11.90 -6.98
N LEU A 58 -9.04 -11.57 -6.77
CA LEU A 58 -7.98 -12.57 -6.80
C LEU A 58 -8.06 -13.52 -5.58
N VAL A 59 -8.50 -13.01 -4.44
CA VAL A 59 -8.71 -13.85 -3.27
C VAL A 59 -9.80 -14.89 -3.57
N LEU A 60 -10.88 -14.48 -4.24
CA LEU A 60 -11.91 -15.43 -4.66
C LEU A 60 -11.35 -16.50 -5.58
N ALA A 61 -10.43 -16.14 -6.46
CA ALA A 61 -9.79 -17.09 -7.34
C ALA A 61 -8.88 -18.05 -6.55
N ALA A 62 -8.16 -17.53 -5.56
CA ALA A 62 -7.30 -18.35 -4.72
C ALA A 62 -8.10 -19.36 -3.92
N GLU A 63 -9.31 -18.97 -3.50
CA GLU A 63 -10.22 -19.85 -2.75
C GLU A 63 -11.05 -20.72 -3.69
N ARG A 64 -10.80 -20.64 -4.99
CA ARG A 64 -11.48 -21.43 -6.02
C ARG A 64 -12.98 -21.16 -6.13
N THR A 65 -13.41 -20.00 -5.65
CA THR A 65 -14.80 -19.61 -5.76
C THR A 65 -15.09 -19.05 -7.14
N TRP A 66 -14.13 -18.34 -7.71
CA TRP A 66 -14.31 -17.71 -9.01
C TRP A 66 -12.95 -17.62 -9.70
N GLY A 67 -12.67 -18.54 -10.58
CA GLY A 67 -11.35 -18.64 -11.21
C GLY A 67 -10.98 -17.50 -12.14
N ILE A 68 -9.71 -17.40 -12.44
CA ILE A 68 -9.18 -16.47 -13.42
C ILE A 68 -8.26 -17.25 -14.34
N ASP A 69 -7.92 -16.64 -15.47
CA ASP A 69 -6.87 -17.20 -16.33
C ASP A 69 -5.56 -16.70 -15.76
N GLY A 70 -4.56 -17.56 -15.72
CA GLY A 70 -3.25 -17.19 -15.28
C GLY A 70 -2.93 -17.68 -13.87
N ASP A 71 -1.77 -17.27 -13.38
CA ASP A 71 -1.26 -17.72 -12.10
C ASP A 71 -1.76 -16.82 -10.97
N VAL A 72 -2.69 -17.32 -10.18
CA VAL A 72 -3.33 -16.57 -9.10
C VAL A 72 -2.30 -16.07 -8.09
N ASP A 73 -1.34 -16.92 -7.71
CA ASP A 73 -0.36 -16.53 -6.69
C ASP A 73 0.50 -15.35 -7.17
N SER A 74 0.97 -15.43 -8.40
CA SER A 74 1.78 -14.35 -8.98
C SER A 74 0.99 -13.06 -9.08
N GLU A 75 -0.28 -13.13 -9.51
CA GLU A 75 -1.13 -11.96 -9.64
C GLU A 75 -1.42 -11.32 -8.28
N LEU A 76 -1.68 -12.15 -7.26
CA LEU A 76 -1.92 -11.64 -5.92
C LEU A 76 -0.71 -10.90 -5.35
N ARG A 77 0.47 -11.47 -5.51
CA ARG A 77 1.71 -10.83 -5.04
C ARG A 77 1.89 -9.48 -5.70
N HIS A 78 1.68 -9.43 -7.00
CA HIS A 78 1.86 -8.21 -7.77
C HIS A 78 0.85 -7.14 -7.36
N LYS A 79 -0.43 -7.51 -7.26
CA LYS A 79 -1.48 -6.54 -6.93
C LYS A 79 -1.39 -6.04 -5.51
N LEU A 80 -1.01 -6.90 -4.56
CA LEU A 80 -0.80 -6.43 -3.19
C LEU A 80 0.34 -5.43 -3.14
N ALA A 81 1.42 -5.70 -3.86
CA ALA A 81 2.54 -4.76 -3.92
C ALA A 81 2.13 -3.45 -4.57
N GLU A 82 1.33 -3.51 -5.64
CA GLU A 82 0.85 -2.30 -6.30
C GLU A 82 -0.06 -1.48 -5.38
N CYS A 83 -0.87 -2.15 -4.56
CA CYS A 83 -1.74 -1.43 -3.62
C CYS A 83 -0.90 -0.64 -2.62
N LEU A 84 0.19 -1.22 -2.13
CA LEU A 84 1.08 -0.50 -1.23
C LEU A 84 1.73 0.68 -1.95
N TRP A 85 2.13 0.50 -3.20
CA TRP A 85 2.67 1.58 -4.01
C TRP A 85 1.67 2.73 -4.13
N TRP A 86 0.39 2.43 -4.39
CA TRP A 86 -0.64 3.45 -4.49
C TRP A 86 -0.76 4.26 -3.20
N VAL A 87 -0.63 3.59 -2.04
CA VAL A 87 -0.71 4.29 -0.76
C VAL A 87 0.39 5.34 -0.66
N PHE A 88 1.61 5.01 -1.04
CA PHE A 88 2.71 5.98 -1.01
C PHE A 88 2.48 7.12 -1.99
N VAL A 89 1.99 6.81 -3.18
CA VAL A 89 1.73 7.84 -4.20
C VAL A 89 0.65 8.81 -3.71
N LEU A 90 -0.42 8.28 -3.14
CA LEU A 90 -1.50 9.12 -2.63
C LEU A 90 -1.04 9.94 -1.44
N ALA A 91 -0.27 9.34 -0.54
CA ALA A 91 0.24 10.07 0.62
C ALA A 91 1.11 11.25 0.17
N ASP A 92 1.95 11.05 -0.82
CA ASP A 92 2.78 12.12 -1.34
C ASP A 92 1.94 13.25 -1.91
N ARG A 93 0.92 12.93 -2.71
CA ARG A 93 0.07 13.93 -3.32
C ARG A 93 -0.80 14.65 -2.30
N LEU A 94 -1.13 14.00 -1.19
CA LEU A 94 -1.95 14.57 -0.13
C LEU A 94 -1.10 15.19 0.98
N ASP A 95 0.21 15.18 0.81
CA ASP A 95 1.13 15.78 1.76
C ASP A 95 1.06 15.10 3.13
N VAL A 96 0.92 13.80 3.14
CA VAL A 96 0.90 12.99 4.36
C VAL A 96 2.25 12.32 4.53
N ASP A 97 2.86 12.50 5.70
CA ASP A 97 4.08 11.79 6.08
C ASP A 97 3.66 10.38 6.46
N MET A 98 3.77 9.45 5.51
CA MET A 98 3.23 8.11 5.70
C MET A 98 3.96 7.32 6.78
N PRO A 99 5.30 7.35 6.86
CA PRO A 99 5.97 6.67 7.96
C PRO A 99 5.47 7.11 9.33
N GLU A 100 5.31 8.40 9.54
CA GLU A 100 4.81 8.92 10.80
C GLU A 100 3.34 8.58 11.01
N ALA A 101 2.52 8.75 9.97
CA ALA A 101 1.10 8.47 10.08
C ALA A 101 0.83 7.00 10.40
N TYR A 102 1.61 6.11 9.81
CA TYR A 102 1.46 4.67 10.07
C TYR A 102 1.79 4.36 11.52
N GLU A 103 2.93 4.85 12.02
CA GLU A 103 3.34 4.61 13.41
C GLU A 103 2.32 5.15 14.39
N ALA A 104 1.89 6.38 14.18
CA ALA A 104 0.92 7.02 15.06
C ALA A 104 -0.41 6.28 15.06
N THR A 105 -0.85 5.85 13.90
CA THR A 105 -2.12 5.13 13.77
C THR A 105 -2.04 3.76 14.45
N MET A 106 -0.93 3.04 14.25
CA MET A 106 -0.77 1.74 14.88
C MET A 106 -0.69 1.88 16.40
N ASP A 107 0.00 2.89 16.90
CA ASP A 107 0.07 3.14 18.34
C ASP A 107 -1.31 3.41 18.92
N HIS A 108 -2.10 4.19 18.21
CA HIS A 108 -3.46 4.54 18.66
C HIS A 108 -4.36 3.30 18.70
N ILE A 109 -4.32 2.51 17.64
CA ILE A 109 -5.14 1.29 17.55
C ILE A 109 -4.69 0.28 18.61
N ASP A 110 -3.37 0.10 18.74
CA ASP A 110 -2.83 -0.85 19.71
C ASP A 110 -3.27 -0.50 21.12
N ALA A 111 -3.17 0.77 21.50
CA ALA A 111 -3.59 1.21 22.83
C ALA A 111 -5.09 0.97 23.05
N GLY A 112 -5.90 1.24 22.03
CA GLY A 112 -7.34 1.00 22.14
C GLY A 112 -7.67 -0.47 22.30
N LEU A 113 -6.99 -1.32 21.54
CA LEU A 113 -7.22 -2.75 21.62
C LEU A 113 -6.78 -3.35 22.95
N ARG A 114 -5.65 -2.85 23.48
CA ARG A 114 -5.18 -3.29 24.79
C ARG A 114 -6.21 -2.97 25.87
N ARG A 115 -6.78 -1.76 25.83
CA ARG A 115 -7.82 -1.36 26.79
C ARG A 115 -9.04 -2.28 26.66
N THR A 116 -9.43 -2.59 25.43
CA THR A 116 -10.57 -3.48 25.21
C THR A 116 -10.30 -4.87 25.75
N LEU A 117 -9.11 -5.42 25.48
CA LEU A 117 -8.75 -6.74 25.95
C LEU A 117 -8.68 -6.79 27.47
N GLU A 118 -8.17 -5.75 28.11
CA GLU A 118 -8.12 -5.68 29.58
C GLU A 118 -9.52 -5.71 30.16
N GLY A 119 -10.46 -5.00 29.54
CA GLY A 119 -11.83 -4.98 29.99
C GLY A 119 -12.55 -6.33 29.82
N MET A 120 -12.06 -7.15 28.88
CA MET A 120 -12.67 -8.45 28.62
C MET A 120 -11.99 -9.57 29.40
N GLY A 121 -10.83 -9.29 29.91
CA GLY A 121 -9.90 -10.31 30.27
C GLY A 121 -10.15 -11.07 31.52
N THR A 122 -11.11 -10.82 32.21
CA THR A 122 -11.37 -11.66 33.34
C THR A 122 -12.81 -12.14 33.27
#